data_e1a5f80cdb97231b4a4774c6b5568d8b
#
_entry.id   e1a5f80cdb97231b4a4774c6b5568d8b
#
_cell.length_a   1.000
_cell.length_b   1.000
_cell.length_c   1.000
_cell.angle_alpha   90.00
_cell.angle_beta   90.00
_cell.angle_gamma   90.00
#
_symmetry.space_group_name_H-M   'P 1'
#
loop_
_entity.id
_entity.type
_entity.pdbx_description
1 polymer ?
#
loop_
_entity_poly.entity_id
_entity_poly.type
_entity_poly.pdbx_seq_one_letter_code
_entity_poly.pdbx_strand_id
1 'polypeptide(L)'
;MSIHLKPNCHFEELPPYTLMVAAAIVKAIQRLTGINTEIKWVNDIYLNNKKMAGILTEAISSIESGRITDVIIGVGLNFSISDFPKELANKATSLFTSEKPSITRNQLISEIWKLFLTIPTSDLVKVYKEKSLVLDKQVTFEQAGKTYTGVAKEIGDKGQLLVLTDD
;
A
#
# COMPACT_ATOMS: atom_id res chain seq x y z
N MET A 1 -3.04 -9.54 8.47
CA MET A 1 -1.92 -9.42 9.43
C MET A 1 -1.80 -7.99 9.91
N SER A 2 -1.22 -7.76 11.08
CA SER A 2 -0.92 -6.42 11.59
C SER A 2 0.41 -6.41 12.33
N ILE A 3 1.04 -5.23 12.38
CA ILE A 3 2.25 -4.97 13.16
C ILE A 3 2.04 -3.71 13.99
N HIS A 4 2.60 -3.70 15.19
CA HIS A 4 2.63 -2.56 16.09
C HIS A 4 4.06 -2.05 16.21
N LEU A 5 4.26 -0.76 15.94
CA LEU A 5 5.53 -0.05 16.02
C LEU A 5 5.44 1.05 17.08
N LYS A 6 6.57 1.37 17.69
CA LYS A 6 6.71 2.46 18.68
C LYS A 6 7.77 3.45 18.23
N PRO A 7 7.49 4.33 17.25
CA PRO A 7 8.48 5.23 16.67
C PRO A 7 8.96 6.32 17.65
N ASN A 8 8.10 6.77 18.56
CA ASN A 8 8.35 7.85 19.53
C ASN A 8 9.00 9.09 18.88
N CYS A 9 8.43 9.61 17.81
CA CYS A 9 8.91 10.73 17.01
C CYS A 9 7.82 11.79 16.80
N HIS A 10 8.17 12.97 16.31
CA HIS A 10 7.20 13.95 15.85
C HIS A 10 6.59 13.51 14.51
N PHE A 11 5.41 14.05 14.19
CA PHE A 11 4.68 13.68 12.98
C PHE A 11 5.50 13.91 11.70
N GLU A 12 6.25 15.00 11.65
CA GLU A 12 7.10 15.35 10.51
C GLU A 12 8.25 14.37 10.28
N GLU A 13 8.68 13.69 11.35
CA GLU A 13 9.77 12.70 11.32
C GLU A 13 9.26 11.29 10.97
N LEU A 14 7.93 11.10 11.00
CA LEU A 14 7.33 9.78 10.80
C LEU A 14 7.66 9.23 9.40
N PRO A 15 8.23 8.01 9.30
CA PRO A 15 8.43 7.36 8.02
C PRO A 15 7.09 7.15 7.28
N PRO A 16 7.07 7.14 5.94
CA PRO A 16 5.86 6.88 5.17
C PRO A 16 5.49 5.40 5.18
N TYR A 17 5.10 4.88 6.34
CA TYR A 17 4.89 3.45 6.58
C TYR A 17 3.94 2.78 5.60
N THR A 18 2.87 3.47 5.19
CA THR A 18 1.92 2.93 4.19
C THR A 18 2.61 2.65 2.86
N LEU A 19 3.45 3.57 2.39
CA LEU A 19 4.21 3.40 1.15
C LEU A 19 5.24 2.27 1.29
N MET A 20 5.94 2.25 2.42
CA MET A 20 6.96 1.23 2.69
C MET A 20 6.36 -0.19 2.68
N VAL A 21 5.22 -0.37 3.36
CA VAL A 21 4.54 -1.68 3.40
C VAL A 21 3.98 -2.06 2.04
N ALA A 22 3.37 -1.12 1.29
CA ALA A 22 2.88 -1.39 -0.05
C ALA A 22 4.02 -1.84 -0.98
N ALA A 23 5.15 -1.15 -0.96
CA ALA A 23 6.34 -1.51 -1.72
C ALA A 23 6.91 -2.89 -1.31
N ALA A 24 6.96 -3.17 0.00
CA ALA A 24 7.41 -4.46 0.51
C ALA A 24 6.49 -5.61 0.04
N ILE A 25 5.17 -5.39 0.02
CA ILE A 25 4.19 -6.38 -0.46
C ILE A 25 4.41 -6.70 -1.94
N VAL A 26 4.45 -5.69 -2.82
CA VAL A 26 4.60 -5.93 -4.27
C VAL A 26 5.94 -6.58 -4.60
N LYS A 27 6.99 -6.20 -3.89
CA LYS A 27 8.33 -6.79 -4.04
C LYS A 27 8.41 -8.23 -3.52
N ALA A 28 7.76 -8.52 -2.39
CA ALA A 28 7.69 -9.89 -1.84
C ALA A 28 6.93 -10.83 -2.77
N ILE A 29 5.78 -10.39 -3.29
CA ILE A 29 4.99 -11.17 -4.25
C ILE A 29 5.81 -11.45 -5.50
N GLN A 30 6.43 -10.43 -6.10
CA GLN A 30 7.25 -10.60 -7.29
C GLN A 30 8.41 -11.59 -7.07
N ARG A 31 9.12 -11.48 -5.93
CA ARG A 31 10.24 -12.38 -5.60
C ARG A 31 9.83 -13.82 -5.44
N LEU A 32 8.71 -14.06 -4.75
CA LEU A 32 8.30 -15.41 -4.38
C LEU A 32 7.49 -16.12 -5.47
N THR A 33 6.83 -15.36 -6.35
CA THR A 33 5.86 -15.93 -7.31
C THR A 33 6.09 -15.53 -8.76
N GLY A 34 6.90 -14.51 -9.02
CA GLY A 34 7.03 -13.90 -10.34
C GLY A 34 5.83 -13.02 -10.75
N ILE A 35 4.77 -12.96 -9.95
CA ILE A 35 3.56 -12.18 -10.27
C ILE A 35 3.86 -10.69 -10.09
N ASN A 36 3.51 -9.89 -11.12
CA ASN A 36 3.59 -8.43 -11.05
C ASN A 36 2.28 -7.87 -10.52
N THR A 37 2.37 -7.08 -9.48
CA THR A 37 1.26 -6.35 -8.88
C THR A 37 1.56 -4.86 -8.91
N GLU A 38 0.52 -4.03 -8.81
CA GLU A 38 0.59 -2.58 -8.92
C GLU A 38 -0.02 -1.94 -7.68
N ILE A 39 0.33 -0.68 -7.43
CA ILE A 39 -0.14 0.07 -6.25
C ILE A 39 -1.09 1.18 -6.71
N LYS A 40 -2.32 1.13 -6.25
CA LYS A 40 -3.24 2.27 -6.37
C LYS A 40 -3.09 3.15 -5.14
N TRP A 41 -2.70 4.39 -5.36
CA TRP A 41 -2.51 5.38 -4.32
C TRP A 41 -3.77 5.48 -3.42
N VAL A 42 -3.64 5.41 -2.11
CA VAL A 42 -2.38 5.42 -1.35
C VAL A 42 -2.03 4.03 -0.81
N ASN A 43 -2.99 3.13 -0.68
CA ASN A 43 -2.94 1.99 0.24
C ASN A 43 -3.48 0.67 -0.34
N ASP A 44 -3.78 0.61 -1.63
CA ASP A 44 -4.39 -0.56 -2.26
C ASP A 44 -3.41 -1.24 -3.23
N ILE A 45 -3.37 -2.57 -3.20
CA ILE A 45 -2.60 -3.38 -4.14
C ILE A 45 -3.56 -4.01 -5.15
N TYR A 46 -3.21 -3.89 -6.41
CA TYR A 46 -3.98 -4.36 -7.54
C TYR A 46 -3.26 -5.47 -8.30
N LEU A 47 -4.04 -6.40 -8.81
CA LEU A 47 -3.62 -7.43 -9.75
C LEU A 47 -4.67 -7.52 -10.85
N ASN A 48 -4.25 -7.37 -12.12
CA ASN A 48 -5.14 -7.39 -13.28
C ASN A 48 -6.33 -6.42 -13.14
N ASN A 49 -6.07 -5.19 -12.75
CA ASN A 49 -7.05 -4.11 -12.53
C ASN A 49 -8.11 -4.40 -11.44
N LYS A 50 -7.89 -5.37 -10.57
CA LYS A 50 -8.77 -5.69 -9.43
C LYS A 50 -8.01 -5.57 -8.12
N LYS A 51 -8.68 -5.08 -7.09
CA LYS A 51 -8.09 -4.94 -5.76
C LYS A 51 -7.80 -6.32 -5.15
N MET A 52 -6.55 -6.54 -4.79
CA MET A 52 -6.07 -7.77 -4.15
C MET A 52 -5.76 -7.58 -2.67
N ALA A 53 -5.27 -6.42 -2.29
CA ALA A 53 -4.97 -6.12 -0.90
C ALA A 53 -5.26 -4.66 -0.56
N GLY A 54 -5.45 -4.39 0.74
CA GLY A 54 -5.55 -3.06 1.31
C GLY A 54 -4.68 -2.94 2.55
N ILE A 55 -4.16 -1.75 2.80
CA ILE A 55 -3.31 -1.41 3.94
C ILE A 55 -4.03 -0.32 4.75
N LEU A 56 -4.04 -0.45 6.06
CA LEU A 56 -4.52 0.57 6.99
C LEU A 56 -3.39 0.89 7.96
N THR A 57 -3.00 2.17 8.01
CA THR A 57 -2.01 2.66 8.97
C THR A 57 -2.65 3.67 9.90
N GLU A 58 -2.62 3.40 11.18
CA GLU A 58 -3.17 4.25 12.23
C GLU A 58 -2.05 4.66 13.19
N ALA A 59 -2.03 5.93 13.58
CA ALA A 59 -1.05 6.48 14.50
C ALA A 59 -1.73 7.04 15.74
N ILE A 60 -1.14 6.81 16.90
CA ILE A 60 -1.58 7.35 18.19
C ILE A 60 -0.53 8.36 18.66
N SER A 61 -0.98 9.56 19.01
CA SER A 61 -0.13 10.61 19.57
C SER A 61 -0.41 10.80 21.07
N SER A 62 0.64 11.10 21.82
CA SER A 62 0.51 11.55 23.20
C SER A 62 0.10 13.02 23.22
N ILE A 63 -0.96 13.34 23.97
CA ILE A 63 -1.43 14.72 24.15
C ILE A 63 -0.38 15.58 24.89
N GLU A 64 0.35 14.99 25.84
CA GLU A 64 1.33 15.70 26.66
C GLU A 64 2.59 16.09 25.86
N SER A 65 3.08 15.19 25.01
CA SER A 65 4.36 15.40 24.29
C SER A 65 4.18 15.79 22.82
N GLY A 66 3.00 15.65 22.25
CA GLY A 66 2.74 15.83 20.82
C GLY A 66 3.45 14.81 19.92
N ARG A 67 4.05 13.76 20.52
CA ARG A 67 4.80 12.72 19.78
C ARG A 67 3.89 11.57 19.38
N ILE A 68 4.17 10.97 18.25
CA ILE A 68 3.58 9.69 17.84
C ILE A 68 4.22 8.59 18.69
N THR A 69 3.43 7.97 19.54
CA THR A 69 3.88 6.89 20.44
C THR A 69 3.72 5.52 19.83
N ASP A 70 2.67 5.34 19.07
CA ASP A 70 2.32 4.04 18.51
C ASP A 70 1.85 4.18 17.06
N VAL A 71 2.20 3.19 16.23
CA VAL A 71 1.70 3.03 14.87
C VAL A 71 1.27 1.60 14.68
N ILE A 72 0.05 1.41 14.21
CA ILE A 72 -0.50 0.10 13.89
C ILE A 72 -0.69 0.02 12.38
N ILE A 73 -0.08 -0.98 11.75
CA ILE A 73 -0.21 -1.22 10.31
C ILE A 73 -0.97 -2.53 10.12
N GLY A 74 -2.19 -2.43 9.60
CA GLY A 74 -3.02 -3.56 9.20
C GLY A 74 -2.90 -3.85 7.71
N VAL A 75 -2.77 -5.12 7.32
CA VAL A 75 -2.79 -5.55 5.92
C VAL A 75 -3.81 -6.66 5.72
N GLY A 76 -4.83 -6.38 4.91
CA GLY A 76 -5.78 -7.36 4.39
C GLY A 76 -5.35 -7.77 2.98
N LEU A 77 -5.04 -9.05 2.75
CA LEU A 77 -4.61 -9.58 1.47
C LEU A 77 -5.41 -10.84 1.11
N ASN A 78 -6.05 -10.81 -0.05
CA ASN A 78 -6.74 -11.96 -0.62
C ASN A 78 -5.70 -12.94 -1.17
N PHE A 79 -5.38 -13.97 -0.39
CA PHE A 79 -4.27 -14.88 -0.70
C PHE A 79 -4.66 -16.01 -1.66
N SER A 80 -5.76 -16.70 -1.33
CA SER A 80 -6.29 -17.80 -2.16
C SER A 80 -7.79 -17.86 -1.93
N ILE A 81 -8.53 -17.14 -2.75
CA ILE A 81 -9.99 -17.06 -2.74
C ILE A 81 -10.44 -17.38 -4.17
N SER A 82 -11.19 -18.46 -4.33
CA SER A 82 -11.69 -18.91 -5.64
C SER A 82 -12.99 -18.24 -6.05
N ASP A 83 -13.81 -17.84 -5.08
CA ASP A 83 -15.12 -17.26 -5.32
C ASP A 83 -15.36 -16.00 -4.48
N PHE A 84 -15.73 -14.93 -5.14
CA PHE A 84 -16.09 -13.66 -4.50
C PHE A 84 -17.61 -13.43 -4.63
N PRO A 85 -18.22 -12.75 -3.65
CA PRO A 85 -19.60 -12.27 -3.79
C PRO A 85 -19.80 -11.53 -5.12
N LYS A 86 -20.97 -11.65 -5.72
CA LYS A 86 -21.27 -11.08 -7.06
C LYS A 86 -20.92 -9.60 -7.17
N GLU A 87 -21.12 -8.83 -6.09
CA GLU A 87 -20.83 -7.39 -6.03
C GLU A 87 -19.33 -7.08 -6.10
N LEU A 88 -18.49 -8.03 -5.70
CA LEU A 88 -17.03 -7.92 -5.67
C LEU A 88 -16.31 -8.63 -6.81
N ALA A 89 -16.97 -9.51 -7.55
CA ALA A 89 -16.38 -10.35 -8.59
C ALA A 89 -15.63 -9.57 -9.68
N ASN A 90 -16.09 -8.35 -9.99
CA ASN A 90 -15.44 -7.46 -10.94
C ASN A 90 -14.47 -6.45 -10.31
N LYS A 91 -14.43 -6.35 -8.98
CA LYS A 91 -13.65 -5.32 -8.24
C LYS A 91 -12.51 -5.92 -7.43
N ALA A 92 -12.64 -7.17 -7.00
CA ALA A 92 -11.66 -7.84 -6.16
C ALA A 92 -11.07 -9.06 -6.86
N THR A 93 -9.85 -9.41 -6.47
CA THR A 93 -9.14 -10.61 -6.90
C THR A 93 -8.31 -11.19 -5.77
N SER A 94 -7.71 -12.35 -5.99
CA SER A 94 -6.82 -13.03 -5.07
C SER A 94 -5.44 -13.23 -5.71
N LEU A 95 -4.39 -13.33 -4.89
CA LEU A 95 -3.04 -13.63 -5.39
C LEU A 95 -3.01 -14.97 -6.12
N PHE A 96 -3.69 -15.95 -5.57
CA PHE A 96 -3.93 -17.25 -6.21
C PHE A 96 -5.42 -17.48 -6.36
N THR A 97 -5.83 -17.90 -7.54
CA THR A 97 -7.20 -18.33 -7.85
C THR A 97 -7.31 -19.85 -7.94
N SER A 98 -6.17 -20.55 -7.85
CA SER A 98 -6.08 -22.01 -7.84
C SER A 98 -6.11 -22.57 -6.41
N GLU A 99 -6.49 -23.84 -6.27
CA GLU A 99 -6.53 -24.54 -4.98
C GLU A 99 -5.14 -24.79 -4.37
N LYS A 100 -4.08 -24.73 -5.18
CA LYS A 100 -2.70 -25.00 -4.74
C LYS A 100 -1.80 -23.78 -4.97
N PRO A 101 -1.74 -22.83 -4.02
CA PRO A 101 -0.77 -21.74 -4.05
C PRO A 101 0.68 -22.26 -4.11
N SER A 102 1.52 -21.61 -4.90
CA SER A 102 2.95 -21.98 -5.01
C SER A 102 3.78 -21.64 -3.75
N ILE A 103 3.23 -20.81 -2.87
CA ILE A 103 3.84 -20.42 -1.59
C ILE A 103 2.81 -20.50 -0.46
N THR A 104 3.29 -20.48 0.78
CA THR A 104 2.42 -20.40 1.96
C THR A 104 2.21 -18.93 2.38
N ARG A 105 1.15 -18.68 3.17
CA ARG A 105 0.93 -17.37 3.81
C ARG A 105 2.11 -16.95 4.68
N ASN A 106 2.70 -17.89 5.43
CA ASN A 106 3.82 -17.61 6.31
C ASN A 106 5.07 -17.18 5.54
N GLN A 107 5.35 -17.80 4.39
CA GLN A 107 6.46 -17.39 3.52
C GLN A 107 6.25 -15.96 3.01
N LEU A 108 5.04 -15.62 2.58
CA LEU A 108 4.73 -14.26 2.11
C LEU A 108 4.85 -13.24 3.26
N ILE A 109 4.28 -13.52 4.42
CA ILE A 109 4.35 -12.64 5.60
C ILE A 109 5.81 -12.42 6.01
N SER A 110 6.60 -13.48 6.08
CA SER A 110 8.01 -13.41 6.44
C SER A 110 8.81 -12.55 5.46
N GLU A 111 8.61 -12.74 4.15
CA GLU A 111 9.32 -11.96 3.13
C GLU A 111 8.89 -10.48 3.14
N ILE A 112 7.60 -10.18 3.33
CA ILE A 112 7.12 -8.79 3.45
C ILE A 112 7.83 -8.07 4.60
N TRP A 113 7.83 -8.66 5.80
CA TRP A 113 8.46 -8.03 6.96
C TRP A 113 9.98 -7.97 6.87
N LYS A 114 10.61 -8.98 6.29
CA LYS A 114 12.04 -8.93 5.99
C LYS A 114 12.38 -7.73 5.10
N LEU A 115 11.67 -7.56 3.99
CA LEU A 115 11.90 -6.44 3.07
C LEU A 115 11.61 -5.09 3.73
N PHE A 116 10.50 -4.99 4.47
CA PHE A 116 10.12 -3.78 5.20
C PHE A 116 11.18 -3.33 6.21
N LEU A 117 11.80 -4.28 6.93
CA LEU A 117 12.77 -4.00 7.98
C LEU A 117 14.20 -3.83 7.47
N THR A 118 14.53 -4.38 6.30
CA THR A 118 15.93 -4.41 5.81
C THR A 118 16.21 -3.49 4.64
N ILE A 119 15.19 -3.09 3.87
CA ILE A 119 15.38 -2.18 2.74
C ILE A 119 15.30 -0.73 3.23
N PRO A 120 16.24 0.15 2.82
CA PRO A 120 16.15 1.57 3.13
C PRO A 120 14.82 2.19 2.69
N THR A 121 14.30 3.12 3.48
CA THR A 121 13.01 3.80 3.20
C THR A 121 12.98 4.42 1.81
N SER A 122 14.07 5.09 1.39
CA SER A 122 14.18 5.70 0.06
C SER A 122 14.00 4.70 -1.08
N ASP A 123 14.55 3.49 -0.93
CA ASP A 123 14.45 2.45 -1.94
C ASP A 123 13.03 1.85 -1.99
N LEU A 124 12.36 1.71 -0.83
CA LEU A 124 10.96 1.29 -0.79
C LEU A 124 10.04 2.35 -1.42
N VAL A 125 10.28 3.64 -1.15
CA VAL A 125 9.53 4.74 -1.78
C VAL A 125 9.74 4.75 -3.29
N LYS A 126 10.95 4.48 -3.78
CA LYS A 126 11.23 4.33 -5.21
C LYS A 126 10.42 3.19 -5.83
N VAL A 127 10.43 2.01 -5.21
CA VAL A 127 9.61 0.86 -5.66
C VAL A 127 8.13 1.22 -5.68
N TYR A 128 7.63 1.95 -4.67
CA TYR A 128 6.25 2.40 -4.63
C TYR A 128 5.90 3.27 -5.85
N LYS A 129 6.74 4.26 -6.15
CA LYS A 129 6.56 5.15 -7.32
C LYS A 129 6.57 4.37 -8.63
N GLU A 130 7.54 3.46 -8.81
CA GLU A 130 7.67 2.62 -10.01
C GLU A 130 6.47 1.68 -10.23
N LYS A 131 5.82 1.23 -9.16
CA LYS A 131 4.66 0.33 -9.20
C LYS A 131 3.31 1.05 -9.11
N SER A 132 3.30 2.37 -9.16
CA SER A 132 2.09 3.17 -9.03
C SER A 132 1.19 3.05 -10.26
N LEU A 133 -0.10 2.76 -10.02
CA LEU A 133 -1.14 2.73 -11.05
C LEU A 133 -1.61 4.11 -11.49
N VAL A 134 -1.38 5.15 -10.69
CA VAL A 134 -2.04 6.46 -10.88
C VAL A 134 -1.15 7.48 -11.57
N LEU A 135 0.17 7.31 -11.56
CA LEU A 135 1.09 8.28 -12.17
C LEU A 135 0.83 8.41 -13.67
N ASP A 136 0.86 9.66 -14.15
CA ASP A 136 0.56 10.11 -15.52
C ASP A 136 -0.85 9.76 -16.01
N LYS A 137 -1.76 9.44 -15.08
CA LYS A 137 -3.17 9.20 -15.41
C LYS A 137 -4.07 10.31 -14.88
N GLN A 138 -5.22 10.46 -15.54
CA GLN A 138 -6.27 11.31 -15.05
C GLN A 138 -6.89 10.69 -13.80
N VAL A 139 -7.01 11.51 -12.75
CA VAL A 139 -7.61 11.15 -11.46
C VAL A 139 -8.68 12.15 -11.08
N THR A 140 -9.66 11.67 -10.34
CA THR A 140 -10.70 12.52 -9.74
C THR A 140 -10.65 12.35 -8.23
N PHE A 141 -10.68 13.45 -7.49
CA PHE A 141 -10.63 13.44 -6.03
C PHE A 141 -11.49 14.54 -5.45
N GLU A 142 -11.85 14.40 -4.18
CA GLU A 142 -12.57 15.42 -3.42
C GLU A 142 -11.65 16.09 -2.41
N GLN A 143 -11.70 17.41 -2.35
CA GLN A 143 -10.97 18.20 -1.35
C GLN A 143 -11.84 19.37 -0.89
N ALA A 144 -12.01 19.51 0.42
CA ALA A 144 -12.84 20.56 1.03
C ALA A 144 -14.28 20.63 0.44
N GLY A 145 -14.89 19.48 0.14
CA GLY A 145 -16.25 19.38 -0.41
C GLY A 145 -16.38 19.74 -1.88
N LYS A 146 -15.25 19.91 -2.60
CA LYS A 146 -15.22 20.12 -4.05
C LYS A 146 -14.56 18.95 -4.75
N THR A 147 -15.09 18.58 -5.90
CA THR A 147 -14.52 17.55 -6.77
C THR A 147 -13.54 18.20 -7.75
N TYR A 148 -12.35 17.66 -7.83
CA TYR A 148 -11.30 18.06 -8.76
C TYR A 148 -10.94 16.90 -9.69
N THR A 149 -10.56 17.25 -10.91
CA THR A 149 -10.02 16.30 -11.89
C THR A 149 -8.69 16.85 -12.41
N GLY A 150 -7.71 15.99 -12.59
CA GLY A 150 -6.39 16.39 -13.08
C GLY A 150 -5.51 15.20 -13.35
N VAL A 151 -4.26 15.44 -13.73
CA VAL A 151 -3.26 14.40 -14.02
C VAL A 151 -2.36 14.24 -12.82
N ALA A 152 -2.28 13.01 -12.28
CA ALA A 152 -1.36 12.67 -11.19
C ALA A 152 0.08 12.70 -11.71
N LYS A 153 0.89 13.66 -11.26
CA LYS A 153 2.25 13.89 -11.79
C LYS A 153 3.34 13.30 -10.94
N GLU A 154 3.17 13.34 -9.63
CA GLU A 154 4.24 12.89 -8.73
C GLU A 154 3.66 12.35 -7.43
N ILE A 155 4.39 11.42 -6.82
CA ILE A 155 4.20 11.00 -5.44
C ILE A 155 5.43 11.48 -4.66
N GLY A 156 5.23 12.36 -3.71
CA GLY A 156 6.29 12.88 -2.85
C GLY A 156 6.84 11.82 -1.89
N ASP A 157 7.97 12.11 -1.28
CA ASP A 157 8.68 11.16 -0.41
C ASP A 157 7.94 10.87 0.91
N LYS A 158 6.99 11.71 1.28
CA LYS A 158 6.07 11.49 2.41
C LYS A 158 4.73 10.88 1.98
N GLY A 159 4.54 10.59 0.69
CA GLY A 159 3.36 9.92 0.14
C GLY A 159 2.25 10.83 -0.38
N GLN A 160 2.45 12.14 -0.38
CA GLN A 160 1.49 13.07 -0.98
C GLN A 160 1.44 12.88 -2.50
N LEU A 161 0.22 12.89 -3.06
CA LEU A 161 0.02 12.85 -4.49
C LEU A 161 -0.08 14.30 -5.02
N LEU A 162 0.78 14.64 -5.96
CA LEU A 162 0.72 15.92 -6.67
C LEU A 162 -0.09 15.73 -7.96
N VAL A 163 -1.16 16.50 -8.07
CA VAL A 163 -2.08 16.45 -9.21
C VAL A 163 -2.05 17.81 -9.90
N LEU A 164 -1.79 17.81 -11.20
CA LEU A 164 -1.93 18.99 -12.05
C LEU A 164 -3.40 19.09 -12.47
N THR A 165 -4.11 20.10 -11.99
CA THR A 165 -5.48 20.42 -12.36
C THR A 165 -5.47 21.51 -13.43
N ASP A 166 -6.54 21.59 -14.20
CA ASP A 166 -6.73 22.63 -15.23
C ASP A 166 -7.19 23.99 -14.66
N ASP A 167 -7.37 24.09 -13.33
CA ASP A 167 -7.83 25.28 -12.59
C ASP A 167 -6.66 25.99 -11.88
#